data_9395e5159b27e2fab46887d76cbc0382
#
_entry.id   9395e5159b27e2fab46887d76cbc0382
#
_cell.length_a   1.000
_cell.length_b   1.000
_cell.length_c   1.000
_cell.angle_alpha   90.00
_cell.angle_beta   90.00
_cell.angle_gamma   90.00
#
_symmetry.space_group_name_H-M   'P 1'
#
loop_
_entity.id
_entity.type
_entity.pdbx_description
1 polymer ?
#
loop_
_entity_poly.entity_id
_entity_poly.type
_entity_poly.pdbx_seq_one_letter_code
_entity_poly.pdbx_strand_id
1 'polypeptide(L)'
;MRSYDIVVIGGGPAGLAAAKSAAENGCTSILLIERDTKLGGILNQCIHNGFGLSHFGEELTGPEYAFRAYEELKNTIGSLSDPKSGKKDPAVEILLDTFVMEITPEKTIYAMNKKDGYFEISAKAIILAMGCREKARGALAIPGTRPAGVMTAGLAQHYVNIDGYMVGKRVVILGSGDIGLIMARRMVLEGAEVLACIEIAPQPGGLARNITQCLQDYGIPLYLRKTVTAIHGKDRLTGITVSEVDEKYTPIPGTEQEISCDTLLLSCGLIPENELSRKAGISIDPKTGGPFSSDVHETSVPGIFACGNVLHVHDLADNVTKEAIEAGKAAALYVSGAPSTADQAISDPKVFPGKAVKPLNSSSEKALQQDPSSDGSSDGDTEVHHMTCIICPRGCSLTVTPGNPPKVTGNACPRGENYAIAEISHPMRTLTTTIRVRKEDGTIGRISVKSNGEIPKQEIFSLAGKIHKTIIESPVGVGDEVLPGVIATSST
;
A
#
# COMPACT_ATOMS: atom_id res chain seq x y z
N MET A 1 23.45 6.12 27.60
CA MET A 1 23.35 5.97 26.15
C MET A 1 23.14 4.49 25.85
N ARG A 2 22.05 4.12 25.18
CA ARG A 2 21.78 2.74 24.74
C ARG A 2 22.65 2.48 23.49
N SER A 3 23.19 1.26 23.34
CA SER A 3 24.05 0.91 22.20
C SER A 3 23.62 -0.43 21.59
N TYR A 4 23.51 -0.45 20.26
CA TYR A 4 23.10 -1.62 19.49
C TYR A 4 24.05 -1.85 18.30
N ASP A 5 24.08 -3.09 17.82
CA ASP A 5 24.80 -3.42 16.59
C ASP A 5 24.07 -2.82 15.38
N ILE A 6 22.76 -3.07 15.30
CA ILE A 6 21.91 -2.54 14.22
C ILE A 6 20.69 -1.85 14.82
N VAL A 7 20.35 -0.67 14.30
CA VAL A 7 19.08 -0.02 14.57
C VAL A 7 18.27 0.08 13.26
N VAL A 8 17.06 -0.47 13.28
CA VAL A 8 16.10 -0.39 12.17
C VAL A 8 15.07 0.70 12.49
N ILE A 9 14.91 1.69 11.63
CA ILE A 9 13.97 2.80 11.80
C ILE A 9 12.76 2.59 10.90
N GLY A 10 11.61 2.28 11.49
CA GLY A 10 10.34 1.96 10.85
C GLY A 10 9.98 0.48 10.97
N GLY A 11 8.84 0.19 11.60
CA GLY A 11 8.32 -1.16 11.87
C GLY A 11 7.33 -1.68 10.83
N GLY A 12 7.34 -1.14 9.61
CA GLY A 12 6.57 -1.64 8.47
C GLY A 12 7.16 -2.93 7.87
N PRO A 13 6.64 -3.42 6.72
CA PRO A 13 7.10 -4.66 6.10
C PRO A 13 8.61 -4.67 5.82
N ALA A 14 9.18 -3.54 5.39
CA ALA A 14 10.61 -3.41 5.17
C ALA A 14 11.41 -3.59 6.48
N GLY A 15 11.03 -2.90 7.55
CA GLY A 15 11.75 -2.97 8.82
C GLY A 15 11.66 -4.34 9.47
N LEU A 16 10.49 -5.00 9.43
CA LEU A 16 10.30 -6.36 9.94
C LEU A 16 11.20 -7.36 9.19
N ALA A 17 11.22 -7.30 7.87
CA ALA A 17 12.03 -8.19 7.04
C ALA A 17 13.54 -7.94 7.21
N ALA A 18 13.95 -6.66 7.31
CA ALA A 18 15.34 -6.30 7.54
C ALA A 18 15.84 -6.75 8.90
N ALA A 19 15.05 -6.54 9.97
CA ALA A 19 15.40 -6.99 11.32
C ALA A 19 15.51 -8.52 11.40
N LYS A 20 14.55 -9.25 10.79
CA LYS A 20 14.58 -10.71 10.66
C LYS A 20 15.86 -11.18 9.97
N SER A 21 16.14 -10.62 8.79
CA SER A 21 17.31 -11.00 7.99
C SER A 21 18.62 -10.67 8.71
N ALA A 22 18.71 -9.56 9.42
CA ALA A 22 19.88 -9.23 10.22
C ALA A 22 20.13 -10.27 11.34
N ALA A 23 19.07 -10.72 12.02
CA ALA A 23 19.16 -11.76 13.04
C ALA A 23 19.59 -13.12 12.45
N GLU A 24 19.01 -13.53 11.32
CA GLU A 24 19.37 -14.76 10.59
C GLU A 24 20.84 -14.76 10.13
N ASN A 25 21.42 -13.57 9.87
CA ASN A 25 22.82 -13.41 9.49
C ASN A 25 23.75 -13.11 10.68
N GLY A 26 23.32 -13.47 11.90
CA GLY A 26 24.17 -13.54 13.10
C GLY A 26 24.29 -12.24 13.89
N CYS A 27 23.51 -11.20 13.60
CA CYS A 27 23.46 -10.01 14.45
C CYS A 27 22.72 -10.31 15.76
N THR A 28 23.33 -10.03 16.90
CA THR A 28 22.79 -10.39 18.22
C THR A 28 22.25 -9.21 19.03
N SER A 29 22.32 -7.98 18.49
CA SER A 29 21.86 -6.78 19.19
C SER A 29 21.18 -5.85 18.19
N ILE A 30 19.88 -6.01 18.03
CA ILE A 30 19.06 -5.29 17.06
C ILE A 30 17.99 -4.49 17.82
N LEU A 31 17.82 -3.22 17.44
CA LEU A 31 16.69 -2.40 17.88
C LEU A 31 15.81 -2.05 16.69
N LEU A 32 14.51 -2.33 16.78
CA LEU A 32 13.48 -1.89 15.84
C LEU A 32 12.66 -0.77 16.46
N ILE A 33 12.68 0.41 15.84
CA ILE A 33 11.95 1.59 16.32
C ILE A 33 10.73 1.84 15.42
N GLU A 34 9.56 1.98 16.03
CA GLU A 34 8.32 2.32 15.36
C GLU A 34 7.62 3.51 16.05
N ARG A 35 7.18 4.47 15.26
CA ARG A 35 6.47 5.66 15.78
C ARG A 35 5.03 5.40 16.20
N ASP A 36 4.42 4.36 15.63
CA ASP A 36 3.05 3.96 15.92
C ASP A 36 2.99 3.02 17.14
N THR A 37 1.78 2.77 17.63
CA THR A 37 1.49 1.88 18.77
C THR A 37 1.64 0.41 18.44
N LYS A 38 1.77 0.06 17.15
CA LYS A 38 1.92 -1.32 16.66
C LYS A 38 2.79 -1.40 15.42
N LEU A 39 3.40 -2.56 15.21
CA LEU A 39 4.14 -2.89 14.00
C LEU A 39 3.21 -3.11 12.78
N GLY A 40 3.77 -3.12 11.59
CA GLY A 40 3.07 -3.35 10.32
C GLY A 40 2.98 -2.11 9.44
N GLY A 41 3.18 -0.91 10.00
CA GLY A 41 3.15 0.35 9.25
C GLY A 41 1.85 0.53 8.45
N ILE A 42 1.98 1.00 7.20
CA ILE A 42 0.84 1.30 6.31
C ILE A 42 -0.04 0.07 6.01
N LEU A 43 0.49 -1.16 6.12
CA LEU A 43 -0.29 -2.38 5.89
C LEU A 43 -1.49 -2.52 6.82
N ASN A 44 -1.39 -2.00 8.05
CA ASN A 44 -2.47 -2.07 9.02
C ASN A 44 -3.78 -1.42 8.54
N GLN A 45 -3.70 -0.38 7.72
CA GLN A 45 -4.88 0.29 7.16
C GLN A 45 -5.27 -0.24 5.76
N CYS A 46 -4.40 -1.00 5.10
CA CYS A 46 -4.63 -1.59 3.78
C CYS A 46 -5.44 -2.89 3.88
N ILE A 47 -6.71 -2.79 4.27
CA ILE A 47 -7.57 -3.95 4.54
C ILE A 47 -7.99 -4.74 3.29
N HIS A 48 -7.64 -4.27 2.08
CA HIS A 48 -7.90 -4.95 0.82
C HIS A 48 -6.93 -6.11 0.57
N ASN A 49 -7.30 -7.02 -0.33
CA ASN A 49 -6.45 -8.12 -0.81
C ASN A 49 -5.35 -7.65 -1.75
N GLY A 50 -4.42 -8.54 -2.06
CA GLY A 50 -3.40 -8.38 -3.09
C GLY A 50 -1.97 -8.39 -2.57
N PHE A 51 -1.80 -8.73 -1.30
CA PHE A 51 -0.50 -8.88 -0.65
C PHE A 51 -0.12 -10.36 -0.53
N GLY A 52 1.17 -10.67 -0.48
CA GLY A 52 1.69 -11.96 -0.09
C GLY A 52 1.76 -13.04 -1.17
N LEU A 53 1.26 -12.79 -2.36
CA LEU A 53 1.23 -13.80 -3.44
C LEU A 53 2.62 -14.34 -3.82
N SER A 54 3.64 -13.49 -3.76
CA SER A 54 5.01 -13.86 -4.11
C SER A 54 5.84 -14.30 -2.90
N HIS A 55 5.60 -13.71 -1.73
CA HIS A 55 6.36 -13.97 -0.51
C HIS A 55 5.77 -15.14 0.30
N PHE A 56 4.46 -15.12 0.53
CA PHE A 56 3.76 -16.15 1.32
C PHE A 56 3.08 -17.24 0.48
N GLY A 57 3.00 -17.07 -0.86
CA GLY A 57 2.30 -18.00 -1.74
C GLY A 57 0.78 -17.95 -1.63
N GLU A 58 0.23 -16.98 -0.92
CA GLU A 58 -1.18 -16.81 -0.61
C GLU A 58 -1.60 -15.35 -0.73
N GLU A 59 -2.85 -15.08 -1.16
CA GLU A 59 -3.38 -13.73 -1.23
C GLU A 59 -3.91 -13.29 0.14
N LEU A 60 -3.26 -12.29 0.71
CA LEU A 60 -3.53 -11.74 2.03
C LEU A 60 -4.08 -10.32 1.94
N THR A 61 -4.74 -9.87 3.00
CA THR A 61 -4.94 -8.44 3.27
C THR A 61 -3.66 -7.84 3.86
N GLY A 62 -3.58 -6.49 3.87
CA GLY A 62 -2.42 -5.82 4.47
C GLY A 62 -2.20 -6.18 5.94
N PRO A 63 -3.23 -6.15 6.82
CA PRO A 63 -3.08 -6.56 8.22
C PRO A 63 -2.65 -8.03 8.40
N GLU A 64 -3.15 -8.97 7.59
CA GLU A 64 -2.71 -10.37 7.61
C GLU A 64 -1.22 -10.48 7.22
N TYR A 65 -0.80 -9.73 6.20
CA TYR A 65 0.62 -9.67 5.82
C TYR A 65 1.48 -9.13 6.96
N ALA A 66 1.08 -8.02 7.58
CA ALA A 66 1.80 -7.43 8.70
C ALA A 66 1.91 -8.39 9.89
N PHE A 67 0.83 -9.09 10.22
CA PHE A 67 0.80 -10.10 11.27
C PHE A 67 1.76 -11.25 10.96
N ARG A 68 1.72 -11.83 9.75
CA ARG A 68 2.62 -12.93 9.36
C ARG A 68 4.08 -12.49 9.34
N ALA A 69 4.39 -11.30 8.84
CA ALA A 69 5.75 -10.78 8.85
C ALA A 69 6.29 -10.60 10.28
N TYR A 70 5.44 -10.17 11.22
CA TYR A 70 5.81 -10.11 12.63
C TYR A 70 6.02 -11.50 13.25
N GLU A 71 5.13 -12.46 12.99
CA GLU A 71 5.28 -13.84 13.47
C GLU A 71 6.53 -14.50 12.88
N GLU A 72 6.89 -14.24 11.62
CA GLU A 72 8.17 -14.69 11.05
C GLU A 72 9.37 -14.16 11.84
N LEU A 73 9.40 -12.85 12.14
CA LEU A 73 10.46 -12.26 12.95
C LEU A 73 10.54 -12.93 14.33
N LYS A 74 9.41 -13.06 15.00
CA LYS A 74 9.30 -13.67 16.34
C LYS A 74 9.76 -15.13 16.35
N ASN A 75 9.34 -15.92 15.36
CA ASN A 75 9.73 -17.31 15.22
C ASN A 75 11.23 -17.46 14.91
N THR A 76 11.79 -16.56 14.09
CA THR A 76 13.24 -16.53 13.83
C THR A 76 14.02 -16.28 15.11
N ILE A 77 13.65 -15.29 15.92
CA ILE A 77 14.30 -15.03 17.22
C ILE A 77 14.21 -16.26 18.13
N GLY A 78 13.03 -16.87 18.24
CA GLY A 78 12.83 -18.07 19.06
C GLY A 78 13.64 -19.27 18.59
N SER A 79 13.78 -19.46 17.28
CA SER A 79 14.52 -20.61 16.70
C SER A 79 16.04 -20.45 16.80
N LEU A 80 16.54 -19.22 16.85
CA LEU A 80 17.97 -18.92 16.98
C LEU A 80 18.44 -18.96 18.44
N SER A 81 17.52 -18.98 19.40
CA SER A 81 17.80 -19.09 20.82
C SER A 81 18.10 -20.57 21.19
N ASP A 82 19.39 -20.92 21.29
CA ASP A 82 19.83 -22.23 21.73
C ASP A 82 20.69 -22.11 23.01
N PRO A 83 20.12 -22.46 24.18
CA PRO A 83 20.85 -22.39 25.46
C PRO A 83 22.13 -23.26 25.51
N LYS A 84 22.28 -24.23 24.58
CA LYS A 84 23.43 -25.13 24.52
C LYS A 84 24.52 -24.65 23.57
N SER A 85 24.25 -23.67 22.72
CA SER A 85 25.19 -23.21 21.68
C SER A 85 26.39 -22.42 22.24
N GLY A 86 26.28 -21.89 23.43
CA GLY A 86 27.29 -20.98 24.02
C GLY A 86 27.40 -19.62 23.27
N LYS A 87 26.60 -19.42 22.23
CA LYS A 87 26.50 -18.16 21.51
C LYS A 87 25.46 -17.23 22.20
N LYS A 88 25.67 -15.95 22.11
CA LYS A 88 24.68 -14.98 22.56
C LYS A 88 23.46 -15.07 21.65
N ASP A 89 22.30 -15.30 22.25
CA ASP A 89 21.03 -15.32 21.51
C ASP A 89 20.78 -13.97 20.82
N PRO A 90 20.25 -13.96 19.59
CA PRO A 90 19.85 -12.74 18.95
C PRO A 90 18.73 -12.09 19.75
N ALA A 91 18.94 -10.83 20.14
CA ALA A 91 17.94 -10.02 20.79
C ALA A 91 17.47 -8.93 19.83
N VAL A 92 16.17 -8.95 19.49
CA VAL A 92 15.52 -7.85 18.81
C VAL A 92 14.64 -7.14 19.81
N GLU A 93 15.08 -5.97 20.24
CA GLU A 93 14.29 -5.07 21.06
C GLU A 93 13.37 -4.24 20.17
N ILE A 94 12.12 -4.04 20.58
CA ILE A 94 11.13 -3.24 19.85
C ILE A 94 10.73 -2.05 20.70
N LEU A 95 10.87 -0.84 20.16
CA LEU A 95 10.39 0.39 20.75
C LEU A 95 9.24 0.95 19.91
N LEU A 96 8.02 0.77 20.39
CA LEU A 96 6.80 1.39 19.86
C LEU A 96 6.62 2.81 20.43
N ASP A 97 5.67 3.57 19.88
CA ASP A 97 5.37 4.95 20.28
C ASP A 97 6.63 5.85 20.33
N THR A 98 7.64 5.52 19.51
CA THR A 98 8.95 6.15 19.57
C THR A 98 9.27 6.85 18.25
N PHE A 99 9.40 8.16 18.30
CA PHE A 99 9.69 9.00 17.15
C PHE A 99 11.18 9.31 17.06
N VAL A 100 11.79 8.98 15.91
CA VAL A 100 13.18 9.36 15.60
C VAL A 100 13.18 10.77 15.01
N MET A 101 13.88 11.68 15.66
CA MET A 101 13.93 13.09 15.30
C MET A 101 15.12 13.44 14.40
N GLU A 102 16.24 12.74 14.62
CA GLU A 102 17.50 13.00 13.92
C GLU A 102 18.38 11.75 13.93
N ILE A 103 19.20 11.61 12.90
CA ILE A 103 20.31 10.68 12.83
C ILE A 103 21.57 11.43 12.37
N THR A 104 22.73 11.05 12.86
CA THR A 104 24.00 11.65 12.45
C THR A 104 24.80 10.70 11.54
N PRO A 105 25.77 11.22 10.77
CA PRO A 105 26.69 10.38 9.98
C PRO A 105 27.45 9.37 10.84
N GLU A 106 27.72 9.70 12.12
CA GLU A 106 28.40 8.85 13.11
C GLU A 106 27.45 7.76 13.68
N LYS A 107 26.21 7.70 13.21
CA LYS A 107 25.18 6.74 13.60
C LYS A 107 24.68 6.91 15.05
N THR A 108 24.65 8.15 15.52
CA THR A 108 23.88 8.52 16.71
C THR A 108 22.46 8.84 16.30
N ILE A 109 21.50 8.28 17.01
CA ILE A 109 20.06 8.43 16.76
C ILE A 109 19.45 9.17 17.94
N TYR A 110 18.76 10.25 17.65
CA TYR A 110 18.00 11.02 18.63
C TYR A 110 16.53 10.68 18.51
N ALA A 111 15.96 10.15 19.59
CA ALA A 111 14.60 9.69 19.64
C ALA A 111 13.84 10.24 20.84
N MET A 112 12.51 10.21 20.77
CA MET A 112 11.64 10.59 21.86
C MET A 112 10.41 9.68 21.95
N ASN A 113 9.95 9.44 23.18
CA ASN A 113 8.67 8.81 23.48
C ASN A 113 8.08 9.35 24.77
N LYS A 114 6.84 8.95 25.10
CA LYS A 114 6.17 9.42 26.32
C LYS A 114 6.83 8.91 27.61
N LYS A 115 7.43 7.73 27.58
CA LYS A 115 8.00 7.05 28.75
C LYS A 115 9.37 7.60 29.13
N ASP A 116 10.25 7.70 28.14
CA ASP A 116 11.68 7.98 28.33
C ASP A 116 12.03 9.46 28.05
N GLY A 117 11.07 10.23 27.50
CA GLY A 117 11.32 11.58 27.02
C GLY A 117 12.24 11.59 25.80
N TYR A 118 13.17 12.55 25.75
CA TYR A 118 14.22 12.63 24.72
C TYR A 118 15.45 11.81 25.18
N PHE A 119 15.98 10.98 24.27
CA PHE A 119 17.15 10.13 24.55
C PHE A 119 17.97 9.84 23.29
N GLU A 120 19.20 9.37 23.53
CA GLU A 120 20.19 9.05 22.51
C GLU A 120 20.44 7.55 22.42
N ILE A 121 20.62 7.07 21.19
CA ILE A 121 20.96 5.70 20.86
C ILE A 121 22.19 5.72 19.95
N SER A 122 23.19 4.86 20.24
CA SER A 122 24.33 4.61 19.36
C SER A 122 24.15 3.31 18.60
N ALA A 123 24.48 3.29 17.33
CA ALA A 123 24.43 2.10 16.49
C ALA A 123 25.76 1.90 15.73
N LYS A 124 26.11 0.64 15.42
CA LYS A 124 27.19 0.36 14.46
C LYS A 124 26.69 0.47 13.02
N ALA A 125 25.44 0.09 12.77
CA ALA A 125 24.76 0.29 11.50
C ALA A 125 23.30 0.74 11.72
N ILE A 126 22.75 1.47 10.73
CA ILE A 126 21.36 1.92 10.71
C ILE A 126 20.69 1.41 9.43
N ILE A 127 19.45 0.91 9.54
CA ILE A 127 18.62 0.58 8.38
C ILE A 127 17.42 1.52 8.36
N LEU A 128 17.31 2.32 7.30
CA LEU A 128 16.22 3.25 7.06
C LEU A 128 15.07 2.50 6.36
N ALA A 129 13.93 2.39 7.02
CA ALA A 129 12.73 1.68 6.57
C ALA A 129 11.45 2.49 6.79
N MET A 130 11.55 3.84 6.77
CA MET A 130 10.45 4.77 7.13
C MET A 130 9.35 4.86 6.07
N GLY A 131 9.53 4.25 4.91
CA GLY A 131 8.52 4.26 3.85
C GLY A 131 8.39 5.60 3.13
N CYS A 132 7.17 5.92 2.73
CA CYS A 132 6.84 7.13 1.97
C CYS A 132 5.56 7.78 2.49
N ARG A 133 5.28 9.01 2.05
CA ARG A 133 4.02 9.73 2.26
C ARG A 133 3.38 10.12 0.93
N GLU A 134 2.09 10.36 0.94
CA GLU A 134 1.36 10.83 -0.22
C GLU A 134 1.63 12.32 -0.50
N LYS A 135 1.56 12.70 -1.77
CA LYS A 135 1.56 14.11 -2.19
C LYS A 135 0.28 14.79 -1.71
N ALA A 136 0.41 15.65 -0.71
CA ALA A 136 -0.69 16.47 -0.24
C ALA A 136 -1.02 17.61 -1.20
N ARG A 137 -2.17 18.25 -1.00
CA ARG A 137 -2.63 19.38 -1.82
C ARG A 137 -1.57 20.46 -2.05
N GLY A 138 -0.77 20.78 -1.02
CA GLY A 138 0.30 21.79 -1.13
C GLY A 138 1.37 21.42 -2.16
N ALA A 139 1.71 20.15 -2.26
CA ALA A 139 2.66 19.64 -3.25
C ALA A 139 2.08 19.63 -4.68
N LEU A 140 0.74 19.53 -4.80
CA LEU A 140 0.02 19.57 -6.09
C LEU A 140 -0.32 20.98 -6.54
N ALA A 141 -0.15 21.98 -5.67
CA ALA A 141 -0.42 23.39 -5.93
C ALA A 141 -1.84 23.67 -6.49
N ILE A 142 -2.85 22.87 -6.09
CA ILE A 142 -4.22 23.05 -6.59
C ILE A 142 -4.79 24.38 -6.07
N PRO A 143 -5.24 25.29 -6.95
CA PRO A 143 -5.80 26.59 -6.58
C PRO A 143 -7.10 26.50 -5.79
N GLY A 144 -7.51 27.63 -5.19
CA GLY A 144 -8.78 27.78 -4.49
C GLY A 144 -8.66 27.84 -2.97
N THR A 145 -9.80 27.78 -2.30
CA THR A 145 -9.93 27.88 -0.85
C THR A 145 -9.37 26.65 -0.11
N ARG A 146 -9.28 26.68 1.22
CA ARG A 146 -8.76 25.57 2.05
C ARG A 146 -9.82 25.03 3.01
N PRO A 147 -10.93 24.50 2.49
CA PRO A 147 -11.99 23.93 3.34
C PRO A 147 -11.59 22.55 3.87
N ALA A 148 -12.27 22.07 4.90
CA ALA A 148 -12.27 20.66 5.26
C ALA A 148 -12.84 19.80 4.10
N GLY A 149 -12.47 18.50 4.05
CA GLY A 149 -12.93 17.57 3.00
C GLY A 149 -11.94 17.38 1.85
N VAL A 150 -10.79 18.07 1.85
CA VAL A 150 -9.69 17.81 0.91
C VAL A 150 -8.56 17.12 1.66
N MET A 151 -8.27 15.87 1.31
CA MET A 151 -7.25 15.05 1.97
C MET A 151 -6.65 14.01 1.02
N THR A 152 -5.55 13.39 1.42
CA THR A 152 -4.99 12.28 0.65
C THR A 152 -5.83 11.01 0.80
N ALA A 153 -5.79 10.13 -0.19
CA ALA A 153 -6.56 8.89 -0.18
C ALA A 153 -6.14 7.95 0.96
N GLY A 154 -4.84 7.88 1.27
CA GLY A 154 -4.33 7.08 2.40
C GLY A 154 -4.72 7.65 3.76
N LEU A 155 -4.82 8.98 3.93
CA LEU A 155 -5.36 9.56 5.16
C LEU A 155 -6.86 9.21 5.32
N ALA A 156 -7.63 9.28 4.23
CA ALA A 156 -9.03 8.84 4.26
C ALA A 156 -9.14 7.34 4.59
N GLN A 157 -8.21 6.53 4.06
CA GLN A 157 -8.13 5.11 4.37
C GLN A 157 -7.91 4.86 5.87
N HIS A 158 -7.03 5.63 6.51
CA HIS A 158 -6.80 5.56 7.94
C HIS A 158 -8.08 5.89 8.72
N TYR A 159 -8.71 7.05 8.44
CA TYR A 159 -9.94 7.45 9.12
C TYR A 159 -11.05 6.41 8.99
N VAL A 160 -11.24 5.86 7.79
CA VAL A 160 -12.34 4.90 7.55
C VAL A 160 -12.03 3.53 8.14
N ASN A 161 -10.80 3.02 7.96
CA ASN A 161 -10.48 1.64 8.29
C ASN A 161 -9.99 1.45 9.73
N ILE A 162 -9.31 2.46 10.31
CA ILE A 162 -8.75 2.37 11.66
C ILE A 162 -9.65 3.11 12.67
N ASP A 163 -9.95 4.39 12.39
CA ASP A 163 -10.68 5.24 13.33
C ASP A 163 -12.21 5.07 13.22
N GLY A 164 -12.68 4.55 12.07
CA GLY A 164 -14.11 4.33 11.82
C GLY A 164 -14.89 5.59 11.51
N TYR A 165 -14.23 6.66 11.08
CA TYR A 165 -14.85 7.92 10.70
C TYR A 165 -15.13 7.99 9.20
N MET A 166 -16.35 8.38 8.85
CA MET A 166 -16.70 8.68 7.47
C MET A 166 -16.20 10.07 7.09
N VAL A 167 -15.38 10.18 6.07
CA VAL A 167 -14.73 11.43 5.66
C VAL A 167 -15.62 12.33 4.81
N GLY A 168 -16.65 11.77 4.17
CA GLY A 168 -17.65 12.50 3.37
C GLY A 168 -18.68 11.60 2.72
N LYS A 169 -19.64 12.22 2.01
CA LYS A 169 -20.77 11.53 1.39
C LYS A 169 -20.77 11.60 -0.13
N ARG A 170 -20.27 12.69 -0.71
CA ARG A 170 -20.18 12.91 -2.15
C ARG A 170 -18.71 13.12 -2.52
N VAL A 171 -18.09 12.06 -3.00
CA VAL A 171 -16.62 11.94 -3.10
C VAL A 171 -16.18 12.00 -4.55
N VAL A 172 -15.15 12.80 -4.80
CA VAL A 172 -14.37 12.76 -6.05
C VAL A 172 -12.95 12.32 -5.70
N ILE A 173 -12.34 11.52 -6.56
CA ILE A 173 -10.97 11.05 -6.41
C ILE A 173 -10.11 11.64 -7.52
N LEU A 174 -9.01 12.30 -7.17
CA LEU A 174 -8.01 12.79 -8.10
C LEU A 174 -6.80 11.86 -8.11
N GLY A 175 -6.55 11.26 -9.25
CA GLY A 175 -5.53 10.24 -9.48
C GLY A 175 -6.10 8.82 -9.48
N SER A 176 -5.75 8.04 -10.50
CA SER A 176 -6.18 6.66 -10.71
C SER A 176 -5.13 5.63 -10.31
N GLY A 177 -4.20 5.99 -9.42
CA GLY A 177 -3.30 5.02 -8.78
C GLY A 177 -4.07 4.05 -7.87
N ASP A 178 -3.47 2.90 -7.54
CA ASP A 178 -4.16 1.82 -6.81
C ASP A 178 -4.83 2.27 -5.52
N ILE A 179 -4.20 3.13 -4.73
CA ILE A 179 -4.80 3.65 -3.49
C ILE A 179 -6.10 4.41 -3.78
N GLY A 180 -6.12 5.25 -4.82
CA GLY A 180 -7.32 5.98 -5.25
C GLY A 180 -8.44 5.06 -5.68
N LEU A 181 -8.12 4.05 -6.51
CA LEU A 181 -9.08 3.04 -6.98
C LEU A 181 -9.67 2.23 -5.82
N ILE A 182 -8.82 1.75 -4.91
CA ILE A 182 -9.21 0.97 -3.73
C ILE A 182 -10.11 1.82 -2.82
N MET A 183 -9.77 3.10 -2.64
CA MET A 183 -10.59 4.00 -1.83
C MET A 183 -11.91 4.35 -2.51
N ALA A 184 -11.98 4.39 -3.84
CA ALA A 184 -13.26 4.54 -4.55
C ALA A 184 -14.24 3.43 -4.14
N ARG A 185 -13.83 2.18 -4.29
CA ARG A 185 -14.61 1.02 -3.83
C ARG A 185 -14.92 1.09 -2.33
N ARG A 186 -13.93 1.41 -1.51
CA ARG A 186 -14.08 1.43 -0.05
C ARG A 186 -15.11 2.45 0.41
N MET A 187 -15.13 3.64 -0.20
CA MET A 187 -16.09 4.70 0.11
C MET A 187 -17.52 4.28 -0.26
N VAL A 188 -17.71 3.61 -1.42
CA VAL A 188 -19.03 3.07 -1.80
C VAL A 188 -19.51 2.00 -0.82
N LEU A 189 -18.63 1.10 -0.38
CA LEU A 189 -18.98 0.07 0.61
C LEU A 189 -19.38 0.65 1.98
N GLU A 190 -18.85 1.83 2.33
CA GLU A 190 -19.25 2.58 3.54
C GLU A 190 -20.48 3.49 3.30
N GLY A 191 -21.07 3.47 2.11
CA GLY A 191 -22.31 4.18 1.79
C GLY A 191 -22.13 5.60 1.28
N ALA A 192 -20.93 6.00 0.82
CA ALA A 192 -20.74 7.23 0.08
C ALA A 192 -21.09 7.08 -1.40
N GLU A 193 -21.49 8.16 -2.03
CA GLU A 193 -21.59 8.30 -3.47
C GLU A 193 -20.22 8.74 -4.02
N VAL A 194 -19.55 7.90 -4.79
CA VAL A 194 -18.33 8.25 -5.50
C VAL A 194 -18.68 8.72 -6.90
N LEU A 195 -18.53 10.02 -7.14
CA LEU A 195 -19.01 10.69 -8.34
C LEU A 195 -18.12 10.44 -9.55
N ALA A 196 -16.81 10.40 -9.32
CA ALA A 196 -15.81 10.17 -10.36
C ALA A 196 -14.43 9.86 -9.80
N CYS A 197 -13.63 9.16 -10.59
CA CYS A 197 -12.18 9.16 -10.54
C CYS A 197 -11.63 9.99 -11.70
N ILE A 198 -10.72 10.93 -11.42
CA ILE A 198 -10.17 11.88 -12.40
C ILE A 198 -8.68 11.60 -12.55
N GLU A 199 -8.22 11.42 -13.79
CA GLU A 199 -6.84 11.12 -14.11
C GLU A 199 -6.30 12.10 -15.16
N ILE A 200 -5.15 12.68 -14.85
CA ILE A 200 -4.49 13.65 -15.74
C ILE A 200 -3.87 12.96 -16.98
N ALA A 201 -3.43 11.73 -16.82
CA ALA A 201 -2.82 10.95 -17.89
C ALA A 201 -3.87 10.43 -18.90
N PRO A 202 -3.44 10.07 -20.13
CA PRO A 202 -4.33 9.46 -21.12
C PRO A 202 -4.72 8.03 -20.79
N GLN A 203 -4.08 7.44 -19.77
CA GLN A 203 -4.33 6.06 -19.32
C GLN A 203 -4.36 6.03 -17.78
N PRO A 204 -5.10 5.11 -17.15
CA PRO A 204 -5.10 4.95 -15.70
C PRO A 204 -3.74 4.47 -15.18
N GLY A 205 -3.37 4.94 -13.99
CA GLY A 205 -2.08 4.63 -13.36
C GLY A 205 -2.06 3.35 -12.54
N GLY A 206 -3.22 2.86 -12.10
CA GLY A 206 -3.33 1.66 -11.27
C GLY A 206 -3.40 0.35 -12.06
N LEU A 207 -3.32 -0.76 -11.36
CA LEU A 207 -3.41 -2.10 -11.94
C LEU A 207 -4.77 -2.32 -12.63
N ALA A 208 -4.78 -2.94 -13.80
CA ALA A 208 -5.99 -3.21 -14.58
C ALA A 208 -7.07 -3.96 -13.77
N ARG A 209 -6.67 -4.91 -12.91
CA ARG A 209 -7.59 -5.59 -12.00
C ARG A 209 -8.29 -4.65 -11.02
N ASN A 210 -7.61 -3.61 -10.54
CA ASN A 210 -8.17 -2.64 -9.61
C ASN A 210 -9.13 -1.67 -10.31
N ILE A 211 -8.91 -1.36 -11.60
CA ILE A 211 -9.87 -0.62 -12.41
C ILE A 211 -11.18 -1.40 -12.49
N THR A 212 -11.12 -2.69 -12.79
CA THR A 212 -12.30 -3.55 -12.85
C THR A 212 -12.98 -3.68 -11.49
N GLN A 213 -12.25 -4.10 -10.47
CA GLN A 213 -12.83 -4.38 -9.13
C GLN A 213 -13.23 -3.14 -8.34
N CYS A 214 -12.69 -1.97 -8.66
CA CYS A 214 -12.90 -0.77 -7.84
C CYS A 214 -13.72 0.31 -8.54
N LEU A 215 -13.72 0.36 -9.87
CA LEU A 215 -14.53 1.32 -10.62
C LEU A 215 -15.65 0.63 -11.41
N GLN A 216 -15.31 -0.31 -12.31
CA GLN A 216 -16.30 -0.93 -13.21
C GLN A 216 -17.36 -1.71 -12.43
N ASP A 217 -16.97 -2.52 -11.42
CA ASP A 217 -17.88 -3.28 -10.58
C ASP A 217 -18.88 -2.40 -9.80
N TYR A 218 -18.57 -1.13 -9.62
CA TYR A 218 -19.36 -0.16 -8.83
C TYR A 218 -19.94 0.97 -9.69
N GLY A 219 -19.76 0.92 -11.02
CA GLY A 219 -20.28 1.94 -11.92
C GLY A 219 -19.67 3.33 -11.73
N ILE A 220 -18.45 3.43 -11.21
CA ILE A 220 -17.77 4.70 -10.96
C ILE A 220 -17.08 5.17 -12.25
N PRO A 221 -17.42 6.36 -12.79
CA PRO A 221 -16.81 6.86 -14.00
C PRO A 221 -15.34 7.24 -13.79
N LEU A 222 -14.51 6.94 -14.79
CA LEU A 222 -13.11 7.33 -14.88
C LEU A 222 -12.95 8.38 -16.00
N TYR A 223 -12.54 9.58 -15.64
CA TYR A 223 -12.27 10.66 -16.57
C TYR A 223 -10.78 10.82 -16.79
N LEU A 224 -10.31 10.47 -17.98
CA LEU A 224 -8.91 10.61 -18.40
C LEU A 224 -8.66 11.97 -19.01
N ARG A 225 -7.38 12.40 -19.05
CA ARG A 225 -6.94 13.71 -19.57
C ARG A 225 -7.67 14.89 -18.91
N LYS A 226 -7.99 14.77 -17.61
CA LYS A 226 -8.63 15.80 -16.82
C LYS A 226 -7.92 16.01 -15.49
N THR A 227 -7.98 17.21 -14.96
CA THR A 227 -7.43 17.52 -13.62
C THR A 227 -8.31 18.54 -12.89
N VAL A 228 -8.14 18.59 -11.56
CA VAL A 228 -8.82 19.59 -10.72
C VAL A 228 -8.05 20.90 -10.79
N THR A 229 -8.72 21.95 -11.25
CA THR A 229 -8.15 23.31 -11.45
C THR A 229 -8.56 24.30 -10.38
N ALA A 230 -9.65 24.05 -9.64
CA ALA A 230 -10.03 24.89 -8.48
C ALA A 230 -10.80 24.09 -7.42
N ILE A 231 -10.70 24.56 -6.18
CA ILE A 231 -11.39 24.02 -4.99
C ILE A 231 -12.29 25.12 -4.43
N HIS A 232 -13.56 24.75 -4.17
CA HIS A 232 -14.59 25.68 -3.70
C HIS A 232 -15.10 25.28 -2.31
N GLY A 233 -15.52 26.28 -1.53
CA GLY A 233 -16.05 26.11 -0.20
C GLY A 233 -15.31 26.97 0.83
N LYS A 234 -15.87 27.13 2.01
CA LYS A 234 -15.28 27.91 3.11
C LYS A 234 -14.91 26.99 4.28
N ASP A 235 -15.90 26.51 5.00
CA ASP A 235 -15.68 25.63 6.15
C ASP A 235 -15.49 24.17 5.70
N ARG A 236 -16.27 23.76 4.70
CA ARG A 236 -16.17 22.45 4.05
C ARG A 236 -16.22 22.61 2.53
N LEU A 237 -15.65 21.64 1.83
CA LEU A 237 -15.71 21.54 0.38
C LEU A 237 -17.18 21.53 -0.09
N THR A 238 -17.51 22.35 -1.07
CA THR A 238 -18.83 22.39 -1.73
C THR A 238 -18.77 21.95 -3.18
N GLY A 239 -17.58 21.94 -3.78
CA GLY A 239 -17.36 21.52 -5.14
C GLY A 239 -15.94 21.78 -5.62
N ILE A 240 -15.66 21.30 -6.80
CA ILE A 240 -14.39 21.47 -7.51
C ILE A 240 -14.65 21.87 -8.95
N THR A 241 -13.69 22.57 -9.57
CA THR A 241 -13.63 22.75 -11.01
C THR A 241 -12.65 21.76 -11.61
N VAL A 242 -13.04 21.09 -12.69
CA VAL A 242 -12.25 20.12 -13.45
C VAL A 242 -12.11 20.63 -14.86
N SER A 243 -10.90 20.55 -15.43
CA SER A 243 -10.64 20.92 -16.83
C SER A 243 -9.94 19.79 -17.57
N GLU A 244 -10.12 19.74 -18.87
CA GLU A 244 -9.30 18.92 -19.75
C GLU A 244 -7.87 19.43 -19.79
N VAL A 245 -6.92 18.53 -20.10
CA VAL A 245 -5.51 18.89 -20.22
C VAL A 245 -4.96 18.52 -21.60
N ASP A 246 -4.02 19.34 -22.07
CA ASP A 246 -3.25 19.08 -23.28
C ASP A 246 -2.18 17.97 -23.08
N GLU A 247 -1.37 17.73 -24.12
CA GLU A 247 -0.30 16.72 -24.07
C GLU A 247 0.83 17.06 -23.08
N LYS A 248 0.91 18.32 -22.62
CA LYS A 248 1.87 18.79 -21.61
C LYS A 248 1.24 18.86 -20.22
N TYR A 249 0.05 18.27 -20.06
CA TYR A 249 -0.75 18.31 -18.82
C TYR A 249 -1.15 19.73 -18.37
N THR A 250 -1.24 20.67 -19.30
CA THR A 250 -1.69 22.05 -19.03
C THR A 250 -3.21 22.12 -19.20
N PRO A 251 -3.95 22.68 -18.24
CA PRO A 251 -5.41 22.85 -18.37
C PRO A 251 -5.80 23.67 -19.62
N ILE A 252 -6.77 23.19 -20.37
CA ILE A 252 -7.29 23.83 -21.58
C ILE A 252 -8.40 24.82 -21.19
N PRO A 253 -8.23 26.14 -21.42
CA PRO A 253 -9.27 27.12 -21.12
C PRO A 253 -10.57 26.87 -21.89
N GLY A 254 -11.72 27.05 -21.22
CA GLY A 254 -13.04 26.84 -21.82
C GLY A 254 -13.58 25.40 -21.69
N THR A 255 -12.82 24.51 -21.03
CA THR A 255 -13.24 23.11 -20.77
C THR A 255 -13.66 22.89 -19.33
N GLU A 256 -13.75 23.96 -18.53
CA GLU A 256 -14.06 23.92 -17.11
C GLU A 256 -15.46 23.34 -16.87
N GLN A 257 -15.53 22.37 -15.96
CA GLN A 257 -16.76 21.75 -15.49
C GLN A 257 -16.77 21.74 -13.96
N GLU A 258 -17.89 22.15 -13.37
CA GLU A 258 -18.07 22.10 -11.92
C GLU A 258 -18.67 20.76 -11.48
N ILE A 259 -18.10 20.16 -10.43
CA ILE A 259 -18.64 18.98 -9.77
C ILE A 259 -18.93 19.34 -8.32
N SER A 260 -20.22 19.31 -7.94
CA SER A 260 -20.64 19.50 -6.54
C SER A 260 -20.28 18.25 -5.73
N CYS A 261 -19.40 18.42 -4.76
CA CYS A 261 -18.93 17.34 -3.87
C CYS A 261 -18.55 17.91 -2.50
N ASP A 262 -18.54 17.07 -1.47
CA ASP A 262 -18.14 17.43 -0.11
C ASP A 262 -16.76 16.87 0.27
N THR A 263 -16.18 16.03 -0.59
CA THR A 263 -14.89 15.39 -0.33
C THR A 263 -14.10 15.20 -1.62
N LEU A 264 -12.84 15.61 -1.61
CA LEU A 264 -11.85 15.38 -2.65
C LEU A 264 -10.70 14.55 -2.07
N LEU A 265 -10.53 13.31 -2.54
CA LEU A 265 -9.42 12.44 -2.17
C LEU A 265 -8.30 12.57 -3.22
N LEU A 266 -7.08 12.79 -2.73
CA LEU A 266 -5.89 12.96 -3.55
C LEU A 266 -5.07 11.67 -3.58
N SER A 267 -4.88 11.09 -4.77
CA SER A 267 -4.07 9.90 -5.03
C SER A 267 -3.07 10.16 -6.15
N CYS A 268 -2.28 11.24 -6.01
CA CYS A 268 -1.43 11.78 -7.07
C CYS A 268 0.06 11.46 -6.88
N GLY A 269 0.37 10.31 -6.31
CA GLY A 269 1.73 9.81 -6.14
C GLY A 269 2.26 9.96 -4.72
N LEU A 270 3.42 9.33 -4.51
CA LEU A 270 4.08 9.15 -3.23
C LEU A 270 5.43 9.89 -3.21
N ILE A 271 5.91 10.22 -2.02
CA ILE A 271 7.20 10.88 -1.77
C ILE A 271 7.93 10.05 -0.70
N PRO A 272 9.11 9.50 -1.00
CA PRO A 272 9.95 8.84 0.01
C PRO A 272 10.25 9.74 1.23
N GLU A 273 10.19 9.16 2.44
CA GLU A 273 10.40 9.88 3.71
C GLU A 273 11.89 10.07 4.01
N ASN A 274 12.48 11.13 3.48
CA ASN A 274 13.93 11.35 3.48
C ASN A 274 14.41 12.59 4.27
N GLU A 275 13.62 13.09 5.21
CA GLU A 275 14.07 14.16 6.11
C GLU A 275 15.25 13.72 6.98
N LEU A 276 15.18 12.52 7.57
CA LEU A 276 16.30 11.95 8.36
C LEU A 276 17.52 11.71 7.49
N SER A 277 17.32 11.16 6.27
CA SER A 277 18.41 10.91 5.33
C SER A 277 19.18 12.19 4.99
N ARG A 278 18.47 13.29 4.70
CA ARG A 278 19.09 14.59 4.39
C ARG A 278 19.86 15.17 5.58
N LYS A 279 19.31 15.07 6.79
CA LYS A 279 20.00 15.53 8.01
C LYS A 279 21.29 14.77 8.27
N ALA A 280 21.32 13.47 7.96
CA ALA A 280 22.52 12.63 8.04
C ALA A 280 23.53 12.85 6.90
N GLY A 281 23.28 13.79 5.99
CA GLY A 281 24.18 14.06 4.86
C GLY A 281 24.13 13.00 3.76
N ILE A 282 23.10 12.15 3.74
CA ILE A 282 22.92 11.13 2.70
C ILE A 282 22.50 11.81 1.39
N SER A 283 23.17 11.47 0.30
CA SER A 283 22.86 11.96 -1.05
C SER A 283 21.53 11.38 -1.54
N ILE A 284 20.66 12.24 -2.06
CA ILE A 284 19.31 11.87 -2.54
C ILE A 284 19.28 11.90 -4.07
N ASP A 285 18.75 10.83 -4.68
CA ASP A 285 18.48 10.77 -6.12
C ASP A 285 17.30 11.67 -6.48
N PRO A 286 17.48 12.68 -7.32
CA PRO A 286 16.39 13.58 -7.72
C PRO A 286 15.28 12.90 -8.53
N LYS A 287 15.54 11.72 -9.11
CA LYS A 287 14.56 10.97 -9.90
C LYS A 287 13.59 10.17 -9.01
N THR A 288 14.11 9.47 -8.02
CA THR A 288 13.30 8.64 -7.11
C THR A 288 12.87 9.41 -5.87
N GLY A 289 13.61 10.44 -5.46
CA GLY A 289 13.47 11.14 -4.20
C GLY A 289 14.00 10.35 -3.00
N GLY A 290 14.56 9.16 -3.21
CA GLY A 290 15.19 8.30 -2.22
C GLY A 290 16.70 8.47 -2.16
N PRO A 291 17.40 7.83 -1.19
CA PRO A 291 18.84 7.80 -1.11
C PRO A 291 19.48 7.16 -2.36
N PHE A 292 20.63 7.67 -2.80
CA PHE A 292 21.51 6.84 -3.61
C PHE A 292 22.00 5.67 -2.75
N SER A 293 21.99 4.48 -3.34
CA SER A 293 22.46 3.27 -2.68
C SER A 293 23.27 2.37 -3.60
N SER A 294 24.16 1.58 -3.00
CA SER A 294 24.87 0.50 -3.68
C SER A 294 23.94 -0.68 -4.00
N ASP A 295 24.44 -1.69 -4.71
CA ASP A 295 23.72 -2.94 -5.00
C ASP A 295 23.36 -3.74 -3.73
N VAL A 296 24.00 -3.44 -2.60
CA VAL A 296 23.71 -4.02 -1.26
C VAL A 296 22.92 -3.06 -0.37
N HIS A 297 22.29 -2.04 -0.94
CA HIS A 297 21.45 -1.06 -0.27
C HIS A 297 22.15 -0.15 0.75
N GLU A 298 23.49 -0.11 0.79
CA GLU A 298 24.24 0.86 1.57
C GLU A 298 24.16 2.24 0.90
N THR A 299 23.88 3.27 1.71
CA THR A 299 23.77 4.66 1.23
C THR A 299 25.14 5.31 1.00
N SER A 300 25.16 6.60 0.64
CA SER A 300 26.39 7.38 0.53
C SER A 300 27.11 7.60 1.87
N VAL A 301 26.51 7.26 3.00
CA VAL A 301 27.09 7.31 4.35
C VAL A 301 27.37 5.88 4.82
N PRO A 302 28.63 5.50 5.05
CA PRO A 302 29.00 4.12 5.41
C PRO A 302 28.29 3.63 6.67
N GLY A 303 27.75 2.40 6.61
CA GLY A 303 27.01 1.77 7.68
C GLY A 303 25.56 2.27 7.84
N ILE A 304 25.07 3.10 6.91
CA ILE A 304 23.65 3.45 6.84
C ILE A 304 23.07 2.82 5.56
N PHE A 305 22.06 1.97 5.74
CA PHE A 305 21.36 1.25 4.69
C PHE A 305 19.95 1.80 4.52
N ALA A 306 19.34 1.60 3.34
CA ALA A 306 17.96 2.01 3.09
C ALA A 306 17.21 0.93 2.29
N CYS A 307 15.94 0.66 2.63
CA CYS A 307 15.11 -0.31 1.92
C CYS A 307 13.62 0.05 1.94
N GLY A 308 12.90 -0.45 0.96
CA GLY A 308 11.48 -0.19 0.77
C GLY A 308 11.20 1.24 0.26
N ASN A 309 10.00 1.73 0.54
CA ASN A 309 9.52 2.97 -0.07
C ASN A 309 10.27 4.26 0.36
N VAL A 310 11.17 4.20 1.31
CA VAL A 310 12.11 5.29 1.62
C VAL A 310 13.22 5.38 0.57
N LEU A 311 13.58 4.24 -0.05
CA LEU A 311 14.58 4.15 -1.11
C LEU A 311 13.97 4.48 -2.48
N HIS A 312 12.93 3.76 -2.86
CA HIS A 312 12.09 4.04 -4.01
C HIS A 312 10.70 3.41 -3.80
N VAL A 313 9.69 3.97 -4.47
CA VAL A 313 8.32 3.48 -4.31
C VAL A 313 8.13 2.18 -5.08
N HIS A 314 7.65 1.15 -4.38
CA HIS A 314 7.30 -0.16 -4.95
C HIS A 314 5.80 -0.29 -5.16
N ASP A 315 5.40 -1.01 -6.21
CA ASP A 315 4.00 -1.33 -6.49
C ASP A 315 3.47 -2.48 -5.61
N LEU A 316 4.35 -3.36 -5.10
CA LEU A 316 3.99 -4.55 -4.32
C LEU A 316 4.82 -4.65 -3.03
N ALA A 317 4.16 -4.94 -1.91
CA ALA A 317 4.81 -5.15 -0.62
C ALA A 317 5.80 -6.33 -0.62
N ASP A 318 5.53 -7.36 -1.42
CA ASP A 318 6.43 -8.50 -1.59
C ASP A 318 7.83 -8.09 -2.11
N ASN A 319 7.89 -7.08 -3.00
CA ASN A 319 9.15 -6.53 -3.50
C ASN A 319 9.88 -5.74 -2.40
N VAL A 320 9.12 -5.01 -1.57
CA VAL A 320 9.65 -4.30 -0.39
C VAL A 320 10.32 -5.29 0.57
N THR A 321 9.65 -6.40 0.87
CA THR A 321 10.18 -7.45 1.75
C THR A 321 11.45 -8.07 1.17
N LYS A 322 11.47 -8.39 -0.12
CA LYS A 322 12.66 -8.95 -0.79
C LYS A 322 13.87 -8.02 -0.71
N GLU A 323 13.68 -6.75 -1.01
CA GLU A 323 14.73 -5.73 -0.93
C GLU A 323 15.24 -5.56 0.51
N ALA A 324 14.33 -5.56 1.48
CA ALA A 324 14.67 -5.40 2.89
C ALA A 324 15.47 -6.60 3.46
N ILE A 325 15.23 -7.81 2.98
CA ILE A 325 16.03 -9.00 3.31
C ILE A 325 17.49 -8.79 2.90
N GLU A 326 17.74 -8.27 1.70
CA GLU A 326 19.10 -7.99 1.22
C GLU A 326 19.77 -6.89 2.06
N ALA A 327 19.06 -5.81 2.38
CA ALA A 327 19.56 -4.73 3.23
C ALA A 327 19.91 -5.21 4.64
N GLY A 328 19.05 -6.04 5.25
CA GLY A 328 19.28 -6.63 6.58
C GLY A 328 20.52 -7.51 6.63
N LYS A 329 20.70 -8.38 5.62
CA LYS A 329 21.89 -9.21 5.44
C LYS A 329 23.16 -8.36 5.29
N ALA A 330 23.12 -7.33 4.44
CA ALA A 330 24.26 -6.45 4.20
C ALA A 330 24.68 -5.70 5.47
N ALA A 331 23.71 -5.18 6.24
CA ALA A 331 23.96 -4.52 7.52
C ALA A 331 24.61 -5.46 8.56
N ALA A 332 24.18 -6.74 8.63
CA ALA A 332 24.78 -7.73 9.51
C ALA A 332 26.24 -8.05 9.12
N LEU A 333 26.52 -8.19 7.84
CA LEU A 333 27.88 -8.38 7.31
C LEU A 333 28.77 -7.17 7.62
N TYR A 334 28.28 -5.95 7.42
CA TYR A 334 29.00 -4.73 7.78
C TYR A 334 29.40 -4.71 9.26
N VAL A 335 28.47 -5.03 10.16
CA VAL A 335 28.72 -5.02 11.61
C VAL A 335 29.71 -6.10 12.03
N SER A 336 29.71 -7.26 11.35
CA SER A 336 30.64 -8.36 11.65
C SER A 336 32.07 -8.10 11.13
N GLY A 337 32.30 -7.02 10.36
CA GLY A 337 33.59 -6.74 9.71
C GLY A 337 33.92 -7.69 8.56
N ALA A 338 32.94 -8.46 8.08
CA ALA A 338 33.10 -9.29 6.89
C ALA A 338 33.26 -8.37 5.65
N PRO A 339 34.15 -8.70 4.70
CA PRO A 339 34.32 -7.89 3.51
C PRO A 339 32.98 -7.79 2.77
N SER A 340 32.46 -6.57 2.69
CA SER A 340 31.28 -6.31 1.86
C SER A 340 31.76 -6.33 0.40
N THR A 341 30.97 -6.89 -0.50
CA THR A 341 31.22 -6.83 -1.95
C THR A 341 31.14 -5.38 -2.48
N ALA A 342 30.84 -4.42 -1.59
CA ALA A 342 30.75 -2.98 -1.90
C ALA A 342 32.10 -2.26 -2.03
N ASP A 343 33.21 -2.83 -1.57
CA ASP A 343 34.54 -2.19 -1.64
C ASP A 343 35.03 -1.91 -3.07
N GLN A 344 34.32 -2.39 -4.09
CA GLN A 344 34.66 -2.14 -5.50
C GLN A 344 33.84 -1.05 -6.19
N ALA A 345 32.76 -0.51 -5.57
CA ALA A 345 31.79 0.36 -6.27
C ALA A 345 31.71 1.82 -5.78
N ILE A 346 32.31 2.19 -4.66
CA ILE A 346 32.12 3.53 -4.05
C ILE A 346 33.13 4.58 -4.55
N SER A 347 34.07 4.25 -5.42
CA SER A 347 35.12 5.18 -5.87
C SER A 347 34.69 6.22 -6.92
N ASP A 348 33.48 6.17 -7.46
CA ASP A 348 32.98 7.17 -8.42
C ASP A 348 31.50 7.50 -8.22
N PRO A 349 31.14 8.70 -7.69
CA PRO A 349 29.75 9.12 -7.56
C PRO A 349 29.01 9.34 -8.89
N LYS A 350 29.67 9.11 -10.02
CA LYS A 350 29.09 9.22 -11.37
C LYS A 350 28.57 7.90 -11.95
N VAL A 351 28.75 6.78 -11.27
CA VAL A 351 28.32 5.46 -11.78
C VAL A 351 27.34 4.82 -10.81
N PHE A 352 26.14 5.38 -10.73
CA PHE A 352 24.95 4.63 -10.33
C PHE A 352 24.04 4.47 -11.55
N PRO A 353 24.16 3.37 -12.32
CA PRO A 353 23.16 3.08 -13.32
C PRO A 353 21.88 2.68 -12.59
N GLY A 354 21.01 3.67 -12.35
CA GLY A 354 19.63 3.34 -12.01
C GLY A 354 19.12 2.35 -13.04
N LYS A 355 18.84 1.12 -12.65
CA LYS A 355 18.09 0.20 -13.51
C LYS A 355 16.77 0.88 -13.80
N ALA A 356 16.67 1.47 -15.00
CA ALA A 356 15.40 1.94 -15.53
C ALA A 356 14.45 0.75 -15.49
N VAL A 357 13.44 0.84 -14.63
CA VAL A 357 12.29 -0.06 -14.69
C VAL A 357 11.70 0.15 -16.08
N LYS A 358 11.84 -0.86 -16.94
CA LYS A 358 11.19 -0.83 -18.25
C LYS A 358 9.69 -0.69 -17.97
N PRO A 359 9.00 0.27 -18.59
CA PRO A 359 7.54 0.31 -18.52
C PRO A 359 7.03 -1.03 -19.06
N LEU A 360 6.13 -1.66 -18.32
CA LEU A 360 5.41 -2.84 -18.80
C LEU A 360 4.81 -2.48 -20.17
N ASN A 361 5.10 -3.32 -21.15
CA ASN A 361 4.70 -3.16 -22.54
C ASN A 361 3.22 -2.76 -22.68
N SER A 362 2.98 -1.69 -23.39
CA SER A 362 1.71 -1.21 -23.92
C SER A 362 1.11 -2.22 -24.89
N SER A 363 0.39 -3.20 -24.37
CA SER A 363 -0.46 -4.09 -25.18
C SER A 363 -1.96 -3.92 -24.91
N SER A 364 -2.37 -2.82 -24.25
CA SER A 364 -3.76 -2.54 -23.89
C SER A 364 -4.40 -1.37 -24.66
N GLU A 365 -3.84 -0.96 -25.79
CA GLU A 365 -4.35 0.21 -26.54
C GLU A 365 -5.73 0.03 -27.22
N LYS A 366 -6.36 -1.14 -27.15
CA LYS A 366 -7.62 -1.40 -27.90
C LYS A 366 -8.88 -1.67 -27.08
N ALA A 367 -8.81 -1.67 -25.74
CA ALA A 367 -9.95 -2.11 -24.92
C ALA A 367 -10.76 -1.01 -24.21
N LEU A 368 -10.46 0.28 -24.38
CA LEU A 368 -11.07 1.36 -23.59
C LEU A 368 -11.89 2.39 -24.37
N GLN A 369 -12.28 2.10 -25.61
CA GLN A 369 -13.22 2.94 -26.35
C GLN A 369 -14.50 2.16 -26.65
N GLN A 370 -15.37 2.03 -25.65
CA GLN A 370 -16.80 1.77 -25.89
C GLN A 370 -17.63 2.57 -24.90
N ASP A 371 -18.35 3.55 -25.42
CA ASP A 371 -19.45 4.27 -24.77
C ASP A 371 -20.54 3.29 -24.33
N PRO A 372 -21.09 3.40 -23.13
CA PRO A 372 -22.25 2.64 -22.73
C PRO A 372 -23.55 3.33 -23.17
N SER A 373 -23.84 3.35 -24.44
CA SER A 373 -25.17 3.71 -24.94
C SER A 373 -25.49 2.94 -26.21
N SER A 374 -26.06 1.78 -26.06
CA SER A 374 -26.98 1.23 -27.07
C SER A 374 -28.00 0.35 -26.38
N ASP A 375 -29.22 0.81 -26.49
CA ASP A 375 -30.46 0.14 -26.11
C ASP A 375 -30.59 -1.28 -26.69
N GLY A 376 -31.36 -2.07 -25.96
CA GLY A 376 -31.58 -3.45 -26.23
C GLY A 376 -32.25 -3.78 -27.55
N SER A 377 -31.85 -4.90 -28.11
CA SER A 377 -32.76 -5.83 -28.82
C SER A 377 -32.20 -7.23 -28.64
N SER A 378 -33.07 -8.09 -28.20
CA SER A 378 -32.95 -9.55 -28.10
C SER A 378 -32.57 -10.19 -29.44
N ASP A 379 -31.40 -10.93 -29.41
CA ASP A 379 -31.32 -12.20 -30.16
C ASP A 379 -30.13 -13.03 -29.60
N GLY A 380 -30.34 -14.34 -29.52
CA GLY A 380 -29.64 -15.28 -28.71
C GLY A 380 -28.12 -15.45 -28.90
N ASP A 381 -27.45 -15.76 -27.84
CA ASP A 381 -26.24 -16.59 -27.61
C ASP A 381 -24.98 -16.42 -28.49
N THR A 382 -24.70 -15.22 -29.04
CA THR A 382 -23.52 -15.01 -29.90
C THR A 382 -22.60 -13.86 -29.45
N GLU A 383 -22.79 -13.26 -28.27
CA GLU A 383 -22.00 -12.12 -27.86
C GLU A 383 -20.63 -12.53 -27.32
N VAL A 384 -19.56 -12.00 -27.92
CA VAL A 384 -18.19 -12.16 -27.47
C VAL A 384 -17.93 -11.23 -26.29
N HIS A 385 -17.56 -11.77 -25.12
CA HIS A 385 -17.28 -10.98 -23.92
C HIS A 385 -15.79 -10.66 -23.83
N HIS A 386 -15.48 -9.38 -23.57
CA HIS A 386 -14.13 -8.89 -23.27
C HIS A 386 -14.05 -8.49 -21.81
N MET A 387 -13.03 -8.97 -21.08
CA MET A 387 -12.87 -8.67 -19.66
C MET A 387 -11.41 -8.69 -19.21
N THR A 388 -11.14 -8.09 -18.05
CA THR A 388 -9.83 -8.14 -17.42
C THR A 388 -9.81 -9.21 -16.34
N CYS A 389 -8.82 -10.10 -16.37
CA CYS A 389 -8.59 -11.07 -15.30
C CYS A 389 -8.17 -10.36 -14.01
N ILE A 390 -8.88 -10.62 -12.91
CA ILE A 390 -8.62 -9.97 -11.61
C ILE A 390 -7.84 -10.85 -10.62
N ILE A 391 -7.48 -12.07 -11.01
CA ILE A 391 -6.89 -13.08 -10.09
C ILE A 391 -5.49 -12.71 -9.61
N CYS A 392 -4.72 -11.95 -10.40
CA CYS A 392 -3.37 -11.54 -10.00
C CYS A 392 -3.03 -10.16 -10.60
N PRO A 393 -1.93 -9.52 -10.15
CA PRO A 393 -1.52 -8.20 -10.65
C PRO A 393 -1.29 -8.11 -12.15
N ARG A 394 -1.10 -9.25 -12.85
CA ARG A 394 -0.86 -9.26 -14.29
C ARG A 394 -2.01 -8.67 -15.11
N GLY A 395 -3.28 -8.84 -14.67
CA GLY A 395 -4.43 -8.21 -15.30
C GLY A 395 -4.60 -8.59 -16.77
N CYS A 396 -4.59 -9.90 -17.12
CA CYS A 396 -4.69 -10.36 -18.49
C CYS A 396 -6.01 -9.89 -19.15
N SER A 397 -5.93 -9.37 -20.38
CA SER A 397 -7.11 -9.09 -21.20
C SER A 397 -7.63 -10.39 -21.77
N LEU A 398 -8.86 -10.77 -21.42
CA LEU A 398 -9.50 -12.02 -21.77
C LEU A 398 -10.62 -11.79 -22.79
N THR A 399 -10.75 -12.71 -23.73
CA THR A 399 -11.87 -12.77 -24.65
C THR A 399 -12.56 -14.12 -24.51
N VAL A 400 -13.86 -14.10 -24.23
CA VAL A 400 -14.70 -15.31 -24.13
C VAL A 400 -15.64 -15.34 -25.29
N THR A 401 -15.49 -16.38 -26.10
CA THR A 401 -16.38 -16.68 -27.23
C THR A 401 -17.40 -17.70 -26.78
N PRO A 402 -18.73 -17.46 -27.01
CA PRO A 402 -19.78 -18.42 -26.68
C PRO A 402 -19.54 -19.78 -27.29
N GLY A 403 -19.94 -20.83 -26.58
CA GLY A 403 -19.82 -22.22 -27.01
C GLY A 403 -20.08 -23.17 -25.83
N ASN A 404 -20.15 -24.47 -26.10
CA ASN A 404 -20.29 -25.46 -25.03
C ASN A 404 -19.18 -26.50 -25.13
N PRO A 405 -18.07 -26.34 -24.37
CA PRO A 405 -17.74 -25.24 -23.41
C PRO A 405 -17.38 -23.92 -24.12
N PRO A 406 -17.48 -22.77 -23.44
CA PRO A 406 -17.02 -21.47 -23.96
C PRO A 406 -15.51 -21.49 -24.19
N LYS A 407 -15.06 -20.80 -25.26
CA LYS A 407 -13.63 -20.68 -25.57
C LYS A 407 -13.05 -19.39 -24.99
N VAL A 408 -12.01 -19.51 -24.15
CA VAL A 408 -11.29 -18.39 -23.56
C VAL A 408 -9.94 -18.21 -24.24
N THR A 409 -9.58 -16.96 -24.52
CA THR A 409 -8.26 -16.57 -25.06
C THR A 409 -7.69 -15.37 -24.31
N GLY A 410 -6.37 -15.14 -24.41
CA GLY A 410 -5.69 -14.02 -23.72
C GLY A 410 -5.22 -14.36 -22.31
N ASN A 411 -5.60 -15.49 -21.74
CA ASN A 411 -5.16 -15.94 -20.43
C ASN A 411 -3.69 -16.40 -20.45
N ALA A 412 -2.91 -15.96 -19.47
CA ALA A 412 -1.52 -16.41 -19.30
C ALA A 412 -1.39 -17.69 -18.46
N CYS A 413 -2.48 -18.14 -17.84
CA CYS A 413 -2.50 -19.34 -17.01
C CYS A 413 -3.93 -19.88 -16.88
N PRO A 414 -4.11 -21.16 -16.44
CA PRO A 414 -5.44 -21.79 -16.30
C PRO A 414 -6.39 -21.02 -15.35
N ARG A 415 -5.85 -20.33 -14.34
CA ARG A 415 -6.68 -19.54 -13.41
C ARG A 415 -7.45 -18.43 -14.12
N GLY A 416 -6.84 -17.79 -15.15
CA GLY A 416 -7.51 -16.77 -15.95
C GLY A 416 -8.65 -17.33 -16.79
N GLU A 417 -8.51 -18.54 -17.32
CA GLU A 417 -9.57 -19.25 -18.05
C GLU A 417 -10.75 -19.57 -17.12
N ASN A 418 -10.46 -20.18 -15.95
CA ASN A 418 -11.49 -20.49 -14.96
C ASN A 418 -12.23 -19.23 -14.49
N TYR A 419 -11.50 -18.14 -14.26
CA TYR A 419 -12.09 -16.86 -13.90
C TYR A 419 -13.05 -16.36 -14.99
N ALA A 420 -12.62 -16.38 -16.25
CA ALA A 420 -13.43 -15.88 -17.36
C ALA A 420 -14.76 -16.64 -17.51
N ILE A 421 -14.73 -17.96 -17.37
CA ILE A 421 -15.93 -18.81 -17.41
C ILE A 421 -16.86 -18.50 -16.22
N ALA A 422 -16.29 -18.37 -15.03
CA ALA A 422 -17.05 -18.04 -13.83
C ALA A 422 -17.67 -16.63 -13.91
N GLU A 423 -16.91 -15.64 -14.41
CA GLU A 423 -17.35 -14.24 -14.45
C GLU A 423 -18.60 -14.02 -15.32
N ILE A 424 -18.75 -14.76 -16.43
CA ILE A 424 -19.94 -14.66 -17.29
C ILE A 424 -21.18 -15.37 -16.73
N SER A 425 -21.01 -16.33 -15.81
CA SER A 425 -22.12 -17.12 -15.27
C SER A 425 -22.45 -16.77 -13.83
N HIS A 426 -21.44 -16.74 -12.96
CA HIS A 426 -21.56 -16.54 -11.52
C HIS A 426 -20.38 -15.68 -11.02
N PRO A 427 -20.41 -14.35 -11.26
CA PRO A 427 -19.31 -13.48 -10.85
C PRO A 427 -19.12 -13.48 -9.33
N MET A 428 -17.91 -13.80 -8.90
CA MET A 428 -17.55 -13.95 -7.49
C MET A 428 -16.53 -12.89 -7.07
N ARG A 429 -16.60 -12.44 -5.83
CA ARG A 429 -15.64 -11.46 -5.26
C ARG A 429 -15.33 -11.78 -3.82
N THR A 430 -14.14 -11.39 -3.37
CA THR A 430 -13.82 -11.35 -1.94
C THR A 430 -14.24 -10.02 -1.36
N LEU A 431 -15.06 -10.04 -0.32
CA LEU A 431 -15.41 -8.85 0.45
C LEU A 431 -14.36 -8.60 1.54
N THR A 432 -13.82 -7.39 1.57
CA THR A 432 -13.03 -6.88 2.69
C THR A 432 -13.67 -5.60 3.24
N THR A 433 -13.85 -5.53 4.54
CA THR A 433 -14.46 -4.39 5.22
C THR A 433 -13.98 -4.32 6.68
N THR A 434 -14.65 -3.54 7.51
CA THR A 434 -14.39 -3.47 8.95
C THR A 434 -15.63 -3.83 9.74
N ILE A 435 -15.45 -4.45 10.91
CA ILE A 435 -16.49 -4.72 11.90
C ILE A 435 -16.22 -3.94 13.19
N ARG A 436 -17.28 -3.57 13.89
CA ARG A 436 -17.15 -2.93 15.20
C ARG A 436 -16.79 -3.96 16.26
N VAL A 437 -15.84 -3.62 17.13
CA VAL A 437 -15.43 -4.45 18.26
C VAL A 437 -15.60 -3.66 19.56
N ARG A 438 -16.25 -4.26 20.56
CA ARG A 438 -16.29 -3.73 21.92
C ARG A 438 -15.05 -4.20 22.66
N LYS A 439 -14.22 -3.23 23.11
CA LYS A 439 -13.03 -3.50 23.90
C LYS A 439 -13.40 -3.75 25.37
N GLU A 440 -12.46 -4.31 26.13
CA GLU A 440 -12.64 -4.60 27.57
C GLU A 440 -12.98 -3.35 28.41
N ASP A 441 -12.49 -2.18 27.99
CA ASP A 441 -12.80 -0.88 28.61
C ASP A 441 -14.17 -0.32 28.23
N GLY A 442 -14.95 -1.07 27.42
CA GLY A 442 -16.27 -0.69 26.93
C GLY A 442 -16.25 0.24 25.71
N THR A 443 -15.10 0.71 25.24
CA THR A 443 -15.00 1.53 24.04
C THR A 443 -15.26 0.71 22.78
N ILE A 444 -15.75 1.36 21.73
CA ILE A 444 -15.99 0.71 20.43
C ILE A 444 -14.84 1.05 19.49
N GLY A 445 -14.09 0.02 19.07
CA GLY A 445 -13.10 0.09 18.02
C GLY A 445 -13.58 -0.52 16.71
N ARG A 446 -12.67 -0.62 15.75
CA ARG A 446 -12.86 -1.35 14.48
C ARG A 446 -11.68 -2.27 14.20
N ILE A 447 -11.99 -3.41 13.61
CA ILE A 447 -10.99 -4.34 13.07
C ILE A 447 -11.37 -4.73 11.64
N SER A 448 -10.38 -5.10 10.85
CA SER A 448 -10.60 -5.55 9.49
C SER A 448 -11.12 -7.00 9.47
N VAL A 449 -12.00 -7.26 8.52
CA VAL A 449 -12.57 -8.59 8.25
C VAL A 449 -12.60 -8.86 6.75
N LYS A 450 -12.55 -10.13 6.39
CA LYS A 450 -12.73 -10.59 5.00
C LYS A 450 -13.68 -11.77 4.93
N SER A 451 -14.28 -12.00 3.76
CA SER A 451 -15.09 -13.20 3.51
C SER A 451 -14.22 -14.46 3.49
N ASN A 452 -14.74 -15.56 4.04
CA ASN A 452 -14.14 -16.89 3.96
C ASN A 452 -14.28 -17.42 2.53
N GLY A 453 -13.35 -17.03 1.65
CA GLY A 453 -13.43 -17.27 0.23
C GLY A 453 -14.23 -16.21 -0.53
N GLU A 454 -14.57 -16.53 -1.78
CA GLU A 454 -15.31 -15.65 -2.66
C GLU A 454 -16.83 -15.80 -2.42
N ILE A 455 -17.55 -14.69 -2.55
CA ILE A 455 -19.01 -14.60 -2.44
C ILE A 455 -19.61 -14.07 -3.76
N PRO A 456 -20.89 -14.34 -4.07
CA PRO A 456 -21.55 -13.76 -5.23
C PRO A 456 -21.47 -12.23 -5.21
N LYS A 457 -21.06 -11.65 -6.34
CA LYS A 457 -20.87 -10.18 -6.47
C LYS A 457 -22.11 -9.40 -6.03
N GLN A 458 -23.31 -9.90 -6.34
CA GLN A 458 -24.58 -9.28 -5.98
C GLN A 458 -24.88 -9.26 -4.47
N GLU A 459 -24.21 -10.10 -3.66
CA GLU A 459 -24.43 -10.18 -2.23
C GLU A 459 -23.52 -9.24 -1.41
N ILE A 460 -22.51 -8.60 -2.05
CA ILE A 460 -21.51 -7.76 -1.40
C ILE A 460 -22.16 -6.68 -0.51
N PHE A 461 -23.11 -5.91 -1.04
CA PHE A 461 -23.76 -4.83 -0.30
C PHE A 461 -24.62 -5.34 0.84
N SER A 462 -25.36 -6.43 0.64
CA SER A 462 -26.19 -7.05 1.67
C SER A 462 -25.32 -7.53 2.84
N LEU A 463 -24.23 -8.21 2.54
CA LEU A 463 -23.29 -8.72 3.54
C LEU A 463 -22.55 -7.58 4.25
N ALA A 464 -22.03 -6.59 3.53
CA ALA A 464 -21.41 -5.40 4.12
C ALA A 464 -22.38 -4.70 5.10
N GLY A 465 -23.64 -4.53 4.71
CA GLY A 465 -24.67 -3.95 5.58
C GLY A 465 -24.96 -4.76 6.84
N LYS A 466 -24.88 -6.09 6.81
CA LYS A 466 -24.98 -6.95 7.99
C LYS A 466 -23.76 -6.77 8.90
N ILE A 467 -22.54 -6.77 8.35
CA ILE A 467 -21.30 -6.58 9.10
C ILE A 467 -21.29 -5.23 9.81
N HIS A 468 -21.70 -4.15 9.15
CA HIS A 468 -21.71 -2.81 9.73
C HIS A 468 -22.69 -2.66 10.90
N LYS A 469 -23.74 -3.50 10.95
CA LYS A 469 -24.71 -3.52 12.09
C LYS A 469 -24.23 -4.38 13.24
N THR A 470 -23.27 -5.27 13.03
CA THR A 470 -22.77 -6.20 14.03
C THR A 470 -21.71 -5.55 14.91
N ILE A 471 -21.71 -5.91 16.19
CA ILE A 471 -20.64 -5.59 17.15
C ILE A 471 -20.21 -6.92 17.75
N ILE A 472 -18.91 -7.18 17.76
CA ILE A 472 -18.32 -8.36 18.39
C ILE A 472 -17.59 -7.94 19.67
N GLU A 473 -17.28 -8.90 20.54
CA GLU A 473 -16.58 -8.66 21.80
C GLU A 473 -15.08 -9.00 21.65
N SER A 474 -14.21 -8.19 22.27
CA SER A 474 -12.79 -8.47 22.41
C SER A 474 -12.55 -9.52 23.53
N PRO A 475 -11.46 -10.32 23.48
CA PRO A 475 -10.38 -10.31 22.46
C PRO A 475 -10.73 -11.09 21.19
N VAL A 476 -10.14 -10.70 20.06
CA VAL A 476 -10.30 -11.36 18.76
C VAL A 476 -8.93 -11.53 18.11
N GLY A 477 -8.63 -12.71 17.63
CA GLY A 477 -7.40 -13.04 16.90
C GLY A 477 -7.58 -12.94 15.38
N VAL A 478 -6.47 -12.93 14.64
CA VAL A 478 -6.49 -13.04 13.17
C VAL A 478 -6.99 -14.43 12.77
N GLY A 479 -7.99 -14.48 11.90
CA GLY A 479 -8.63 -15.72 11.44
C GLY A 479 -9.83 -16.18 12.26
N ASP A 480 -10.17 -15.47 13.35
CA ASP A 480 -11.37 -15.82 14.14
C ASP A 480 -12.63 -15.57 13.32
N GLU A 481 -13.54 -16.53 13.31
CA GLU A 481 -14.83 -16.38 12.64
C GLU A 481 -15.73 -15.44 13.43
N VAL A 482 -16.22 -14.40 12.76
CA VAL A 482 -17.13 -13.40 13.35
C VAL A 482 -18.57 -13.53 12.83
N LEU A 483 -18.73 -14.07 11.64
CA LEU A 483 -20.00 -14.57 11.11
C LEU A 483 -19.73 -16.00 10.60
N PRO A 484 -20.26 -17.03 11.29
CA PRO A 484 -19.89 -18.42 11.05
C PRO A 484 -19.96 -18.83 9.57
N GLY A 485 -18.87 -19.40 9.07
CA GLY A 485 -18.72 -19.87 7.69
C GLY A 485 -18.63 -18.77 6.63
N VAL A 486 -18.77 -17.48 6.99
CA VAL A 486 -18.89 -16.39 6.00
C VAL A 486 -17.81 -15.34 6.15
N ILE A 487 -17.52 -14.88 7.37
CA ILE A 487 -16.61 -13.76 7.63
C ILE A 487 -15.61 -14.13 8.74
N ALA A 488 -14.34 -13.88 8.49
CA ALA A 488 -13.27 -13.98 9.48
C ALA A 488 -12.55 -12.64 9.68
N THR A 489 -11.90 -12.48 10.84
CA THR A 489 -11.03 -11.35 11.13
C THR A 489 -9.76 -11.41 10.29
N SER A 490 -9.30 -10.27 9.82
CA SER A 490 -8.01 -10.12 9.15
C SER A 490 -7.04 -9.21 9.91
N SER A 491 -7.43 -8.74 11.11
CA SER A 491 -6.57 -8.02 12.06
C SER A 491 -7.02 -8.28 13.51
N THR A 492 -6.18 -7.91 14.46
CA THR A 492 -6.43 -7.93 15.91
C THR A 492 -6.73 -6.55 16.43
#